data_1ec39bdeb951c37dd7423dbff609ded3
#
_entry.id   1ec39bdeb951c37dd7423dbff609ded3
#
_cell.length_a   1.000
_cell.length_b   1.000
_cell.length_c   1.000
_cell.angle_alpha   90.00
_cell.angle_beta   90.00
_cell.angle_gamma   90.00
#
_symmetry.space_group_name_H-M   'P 1'
#
loop_
_entity.id
_entity.type
_entity.pdbx_description
1 polymer ?
#
loop_
_entity_poly.entity_id
_entity_poly.type
_entity_poly.pdbx_seq_one_letter_code
_entity_poly.pdbx_strand_id
1 'polypeptide(L)'
;MAAEVTLYVSPGGNDDWSGRLRFRTAGLTDGPLATPAGAQEAARILLAAGETVTIELAGGTYELAEPLVMDERDSGTTLRSARGERAVLSGGSLVAGWEPAGEGFPKGVMRAKVESGKRFHQLWVDGARRQCARLPEQGYFRVKQLREKGFYYQETDLEGLSHLTEDGLLFML
;
A
#
# COMPACT_ATOMS: atom_id res chain seq x y z
N MET A 1 2.22 -25.46 -30.59
CA MET A 1 2.85 -24.92 -29.37
C MET A 1 2.29 -23.53 -29.16
N ALA A 2 1.81 -23.20 -27.96
CA ALA A 2 1.37 -21.85 -27.64
C ALA A 2 2.54 -20.90 -27.80
N ALA A 3 2.33 -19.72 -28.38
CA ALA A 3 3.35 -18.69 -28.47
C ALA A 3 3.52 -18.07 -27.07
N GLU A 4 4.78 -17.85 -26.66
CA GLU A 4 5.07 -17.15 -25.41
C GLU A 4 5.21 -15.66 -25.71
N VAL A 5 4.44 -14.86 -24.99
CA VAL A 5 4.42 -13.40 -25.11
C VAL A 5 4.88 -12.76 -23.82
N THR A 6 5.77 -11.78 -23.93
CA THR A 6 6.12 -10.95 -22.76
C THR A 6 5.45 -9.59 -22.88
N LEU A 7 4.75 -9.20 -21.83
CA LEU A 7 4.24 -7.86 -21.59
C LEU A 7 5.14 -7.17 -20.57
N TYR A 8 5.57 -5.96 -20.89
CA TYR A 8 6.43 -5.14 -20.04
C TYR A 8 5.62 -4.08 -19.31
N VAL A 9 5.92 -3.90 -18.03
CA VAL A 9 5.29 -2.90 -17.17
C VAL A 9 6.36 -2.03 -16.54
N SER A 10 6.16 -0.72 -16.51
CA SER A 10 7.08 0.23 -15.90
C SER A 10 6.30 1.36 -15.23
N PRO A 11 6.74 1.90 -14.07
CA PRO A 11 6.11 3.07 -13.46
C PRO A 11 6.04 4.32 -14.37
N GLY A 12 6.90 4.38 -15.38
CA GLY A 12 6.88 5.44 -16.42
C GLY A 12 6.19 5.03 -17.71
N GLY A 13 5.40 3.95 -17.70
CA GLY A 13 4.66 3.44 -18.85
C GLY A 13 3.31 4.16 -19.06
N ASN A 14 2.52 3.58 -19.96
CA ASN A 14 1.15 4.02 -20.23
C ASN A 14 0.30 2.80 -20.57
N ASP A 15 -0.86 2.65 -19.94
CA ASP A 15 -1.76 1.50 -20.17
C ASP A 15 -2.46 1.54 -21.54
N ASP A 16 -2.38 2.65 -22.27
CA ASP A 16 -2.81 2.76 -23.68
C ASP A 16 -1.79 2.18 -24.67
N TRP A 17 -0.58 1.83 -24.21
CA TRP A 17 0.44 1.24 -25.06
C TRP A 17 0.30 -0.27 -25.19
N SER A 18 1.01 -0.84 -26.16
CA SER A 18 0.90 -2.28 -26.42
C SER A 18 1.48 -3.18 -25.31
N GLY A 19 2.36 -2.65 -24.48
CA GLY A 19 3.13 -3.42 -23.50
C GLY A 19 4.16 -4.38 -24.10
N ARG A 20 4.31 -4.41 -25.44
CA ARG A 20 5.24 -5.32 -26.13
C ARG A 20 6.69 -4.85 -26.13
N LEU A 21 6.91 -3.60 -25.77
CA LEU A 21 8.22 -2.99 -25.74
C LEU A 21 8.66 -2.72 -24.31
N ARG A 22 9.89 -3.14 -23.98
CA ARG A 22 10.48 -2.89 -22.66
C ARG A 22 10.75 -1.40 -22.40
N PHE A 23 11.00 -0.65 -23.48
CA PHE A 23 11.28 0.78 -23.41
C PHE A 23 10.32 1.53 -24.33
N ARG A 24 9.99 2.75 -23.93
CA ARG A 24 9.15 3.65 -24.73
C ARG A 24 9.84 4.01 -26.04
N THR A 25 9.07 4.14 -27.09
CA THR A 25 9.55 4.66 -28.38
C THR A 25 9.92 6.14 -28.28
N ALA A 26 10.82 6.61 -29.14
CA ALA A 26 11.23 8.02 -29.17
C ALA A 26 10.06 9.00 -29.39
N GLY A 27 9.03 8.58 -30.13
CA GLY A 27 7.80 9.36 -30.34
C GLY A 27 6.75 9.23 -29.24
N LEU A 28 7.01 8.49 -28.15
CA LEU A 28 6.05 8.20 -27.06
C LEU A 28 4.71 7.62 -27.56
N THR A 29 4.77 6.88 -28.67
CA THR A 29 3.58 6.27 -29.29
C THR A 29 3.34 4.85 -28.83
N ASP A 30 4.36 4.18 -28.26
CA ASP A 30 4.29 2.83 -27.74
C ASP A 30 5.42 2.57 -26.71
N GLY A 31 5.23 1.57 -25.85
CA GLY A 31 6.15 1.21 -24.79
C GLY A 31 5.58 0.23 -23.78
N PRO A 32 6.13 0.19 -22.56
CA PRO A 32 5.61 -0.63 -21.48
C PRO A 32 4.28 -0.08 -20.94
N LEU A 33 3.43 -0.96 -20.43
CA LEU A 33 2.24 -0.60 -19.68
C LEU A 33 2.62 0.11 -18.36
N ALA A 34 1.72 0.92 -17.83
CA ALA A 34 1.96 1.64 -16.58
C ALA A 34 1.68 0.78 -15.34
N THR A 35 0.64 -0.06 -15.40
CA THR A 35 0.11 -0.73 -14.22
C THR A 35 0.07 -2.26 -14.37
N PRO A 36 0.23 -3.00 -13.26
CA PRO A 36 0.00 -4.44 -13.24
C PRO A 36 -1.42 -4.83 -13.64
N ALA A 37 -2.41 -3.99 -13.33
CA ALA A 37 -3.82 -4.22 -13.71
C ALA A 37 -4.02 -4.10 -15.22
N GLY A 38 -3.47 -3.05 -15.85
CA GLY A 38 -3.50 -2.91 -17.31
C GLY A 38 -2.81 -4.07 -18.00
N ALA A 39 -1.69 -4.54 -17.45
CA ALA A 39 -1.00 -5.72 -17.98
C ALA A 39 -1.80 -7.01 -17.80
N GLN A 40 -2.53 -7.17 -16.71
CA GLN A 40 -3.42 -8.30 -16.50
C GLN A 40 -4.54 -8.33 -17.54
N GLU A 41 -5.15 -7.19 -17.82
CA GLU A 41 -6.21 -7.09 -18.84
C GLU A 41 -5.68 -7.42 -20.24
N ALA A 42 -4.52 -6.86 -20.60
CA ALA A 42 -3.86 -7.18 -21.87
C ALA A 42 -3.49 -8.69 -21.95
N ALA A 43 -3.00 -9.27 -20.85
CA ALA A 43 -2.66 -10.68 -20.77
C ALA A 43 -3.89 -11.58 -21.00
N ARG A 44 -5.03 -11.27 -20.41
CA ARG A 44 -6.28 -12.03 -20.58
C ARG A 44 -6.72 -12.15 -22.03
N ILE A 45 -6.52 -11.09 -22.82
CA ILE A 45 -6.83 -11.10 -24.27
C ILE A 45 -5.95 -12.13 -24.99
N LEU A 46 -4.65 -12.16 -24.67
CA LEU A 46 -3.68 -13.06 -25.28
C LEU A 46 -3.89 -14.52 -24.86
N LEU A 47 -4.19 -14.74 -23.59
CA LEU A 47 -4.53 -16.06 -23.03
C LEU A 47 -5.77 -16.64 -23.70
N ALA A 48 -6.80 -15.81 -23.93
CA ALA A 48 -8.00 -16.21 -24.66
C ALA A 48 -7.70 -16.59 -26.12
N ALA A 49 -6.63 -16.05 -26.72
CA ALA A 49 -6.14 -16.44 -28.03
C ALA A 49 -5.27 -17.71 -28.00
N GLY A 50 -5.05 -18.32 -26.83
CA GLY A 50 -4.27 -19.55 -26.66
C GLY A 50 -2.78 -19.34 -26.51
N GLU A 51 -2.34 -18.12 -26.20
CA GLU A 51 -0.92 -17.80 -25.92
C GLU A 51 -0.61 -18.03 -24.43
N THR A 52 0.65 -18.12 -24.08
CA THR A 52 1.16 -18.03 -22.69
C THR A 52 1.78 -16.67 -22.48
N VAL A 53 1.55 -16.05 -21.33
CA VAL A 53 1.96 -14.67 -21.09
C VAL A 53 2.89 -14.54 -19.89
N THR A 54 4.00 -13.85 -20.08
CA THR A 54 4.87 -13.38 -19.00
C THR A 54 4.67 -11.87 -18.85
N ILE A 55 4.25 -11.41 -17.67
CA ILE A 55 4.20 -9.99 -17.30
C ILE A 55 5.50 -9.69 -16.55
N GLU A 56 6.36 -8.86 -17.13
CA GLU A 56 7.64 -8.47 -16.57
C GLU A 56 7.58 -7.02 -16.05
N LEU A 57 7.69 -6.87 -14.73
CA LEU A 57 7.65 -5.58 -14.03
C LEU A 57 9.06 -5.00 -13.94
N ALA A 58 9.29 -3.83 -14.48
CA ALA A 58 10.50 -3.05 -14.22
C ALA A 58 10.61 -2.69 -12.74
N GLY A 59 11.82 -2.39 -12.27
CA GLY A 59 12.06 -1.95 -10.89
C GLY A 59 11.30 -0.68 -10.56
N GLY A 60 10.72 -0.63 -9.35
CA GLY A 60 9.94 0.50 -8.87
C GLY A 60 8.79 0.07 -7.98
N THR A 61 8.04 1.04 -7.50
CA THR A 61 6.85 0.80 -6.67
C THR A 61 5.60 1.04 -7.51
N TYR A 62 4.73 0.06 -7.51
CA TYR A 62 3.42 0.09 -8.16
C TYR A 62 2.35 0.19 -7.06
N GLU A 63 1.70 1.34 -6.95
CA GLU A 63 0.59 1.53 -6.03
C GLU A 63 -0.66 0.88 -6.60
N LEU A 64 -1.25 -0.04 -5.85
CA LEU A 64 -2.48 -0.72 -6.24
C LEU A 64 -3.66 0.02 -5.61
N ALA A 65 -4.45 0.71 -6.42
CA ALA A 65 -5.69 1.35 -5.97
C ALA A 65 -6.75 0.31 -5.56
N GLU A 66 -6.73 -0.84 -6.23
CA GLU A 66 -7.61 -1.97 -6.03
C GLU A 66 -6.78 -3.25 -5.92
N PRO A 67 -7.28 -4.31 -5.27
CA PRO A 67 -6.60 -5.60 -5.26
C PRO A 67 -6.42 -6.17 -6.68
N LEU A 68 -5.22 -6.66 -6.98
CA LEU A 68 -4.97 -7.42 -8.21
C LEU A 68 -5.51 -8.85 -8.01
N VAL A 69 -6.70 -9.10 -8.51
CA VAL A 69 -7.39 -10.39 -8.34
C VAL A 69 -7.07 -11.30 -9.51
N MET A 70 -6.41 -12.42 -9.22
CA MET A 70 -6.12 -13.48 -10.20
C MET A 70 -7.21 -14.52 -10.14
N ASP A 71 -7.74 -14.92 -11.30
CA ASP A 71 -8.76 -15.95 -11.43
C ASP A 71 -8.45 -16.94 -12.58
N GLU A 72 -9.39 -17.76 -12.98
CA GLU A 72 -9.20 -18.76 -14.02
C GLU A 72 -8.79 -18.19 -15.38
N ARG A 73 -9.17 -16.93 -15.68
CA ARG A 73 -8.80 -16.21 -16.91
C ARG A 73 -7.31 -15.86 -16.97
N ASP A 74 -6.64 -15.88 -15.83
CA ASP A 74 -5.21 -15.56 -15.71
C ASP A 74 -4.33 -16.84 -15.79
N SER A 75 -4.96 -18.01 -15.99
CA SER A 75 -4.23 -19.29 -16.09
C SER A 75 -3.29 -19.26 -17.29
N GLY A 76 -1.99 -19.54 -17.06
CA GLY A 76 -0.95 -19.42 -18.07
C GLY A 76 -0.20 -18.09 -18.03
N THR A 77 -0.48 -17.24 -17.04
CA THR A 77 0.27 -16.01 -16.78
C THR A 77 1.42 -16.26 -15.78
N THR A 78 2.59 -15.72 -16.11
CA THR A 78 3.71 -15.58 -15.17
C THR A 78 3.92 -14.11 -14.87
N LEU A 79 3.83 -13.71 -13.59
CA LEU A 79 4.13 -12.36 -13.12
C LEU A 79 5.49 -12.36 -12.41
N ARG A 80 6.43 -11.54 -12.87
CA ARG A 80 7.78 -11.47 -12.30
C ARG A 80 8.38 -10.06 -12.35
N SER A 81 9.36 -9.79 -11.50
CA SER A 81 10.25 -8.64 -11.69
C SER A 81 11.20 -8.87 -12.87
N ALA A 82 11.60 -7.79 -13.52
CA ALA A 82 12.69 -7.82 -14.48
C ALA A 82 14.00 -8.31 -13.81
N ARG A 83 14.81 -9.00 -14.57
CA ARG A 83 16.04 -9.62 -14.02
C ARG A 83 16.98 -8.55 -13.44
N GLY A 84 17.35 -8.74 -12.17
CA GLY A 84 18.23 -7.83 -11.44
C GLY A 84 17.54 -6.57 -10.92
N GLU A 85 16.25 -6.43 -11.11
CA GLU A 85 15.45 -5.31 -10.64
C GLU A 85 14.50 -5.75 -9.50
N ARG A 86 14.03 -4.78 -8.71
CA ARG A 86 13.07 -5.02 -7.64
C ARG A 86 11.77 -4.26 -7.93
N ALA A 87 10.74 -4.97 -8.30
CA ALA A 87 9.37 -4.45 -8.36
C ALA A 87 8.67 -4.66 -7.01
N VAL A 88 7.99 -3.65 -6.53
CA VAL A 88 7.22 -3.66 -5.27
C VAL A 88 5.77 -3.34 -5.60
N LEU A 89 4.87 -4.28 -5.30
CA LEU A 89 3.43 -4.03 -5.34
C LEU A 89 2.99 -3.51 -3.96
N SER A 90 2.41 -2.33 -3.92
CA SER A 90 2.01 -1.66 -2.68
C SER A 90 0.51 -1.43 -2.66
N GLY A 91 -0.18 -1.98 -1.66
CA GLY A 91 -1.58 -1.66 -1.38
C GLY A 91 -1.75 -0.42 -0.49
N GLY A 92 -0.67 0.28 -0.16
CA GLY A 92 -0.70 1.53 0.59
C GLY A 92 -0.69 2.74 -0.34
N SER A 93 -1.24 3.86 0.14
CA SER A 93 -1.15 5.14 -0.55
C SER A 93 0.01 5.97 0.01
N LEU A 94 0.74 6.65 -0.86
CA LEU A 94 1.82 7.54 -0.45
C LEU A 94 1.27 8.74 0.33
N VAL A 95 1.78 8.95 1.54
CA VAL A 95 1.52 10.18 2.30
C VAL A 95 2.64 11.17 1.98
N ALA A 96 2.29 12.23 1.27
CA ALA A 96 3.18 13.31 0.87
C ALA A 96 2.85 14.62 1.59
N GLY A 97 3.63 15.67 1.32
CA GLY A 97 3.38 17.00 1.88
C GLY A 97 3.70 17.11 3.38
N TRP A 98 4.70 16.40 3.86
CA TRP A 98 5.17 16.48 5.23
C TRP A 98 5.76 17.85 5.52
N GLU A 99 5.29 18.47 6.58
CA GLU A 99 5.77 19.77 7.08
C GLU A 99 6.00 19.70 8.59
N PRO A 100 6.84 20.59 9.19
CA PRO A 100 6.94 20.70 10.63
C PRO A 100 5.58 20.96 11.27
N ALA A 101 5.27 20.27 12.38
CA ALA A 101 3.97 20.36 13.03
C ALA A 101 3.65 21.77 13.57
N GLY A 102 4.68 22.60 13.78
CA GLY A 102 4.54 23.99 14.25
C GLY A 102 4.55 24.14 15.76
N GLU A 103 4.08 25.31 16.24
CA GLU A 103 4.02 25.60 17.66
C GLU A 103 3.06 24.65 18.39
N GLY A 104 3.39 24.32 19.64
CA GLY A 104 2.62 23.35 20.46
C GLY A 104 3.08 21.91 20.33
N PHE A 105 3.96 21.58 19.38
CA PHE A 105 4.52 20.25 19.21
C PHE A 105 6.02 20.21 19.53
N PRO A 106 6.54 19.08 20.04
CA PRO A 106 7.98 18.90 20.24
C PRO A 106 8.76 19.12 18.95
N LYS A 107 10.00 19.62 19.08
CA LYS A 107 10.88 19.82 17.92
C LYS A 107 11.12 18.51 17.17
N GLY A 108 10.98 18.56 15.85
CA GLY A 108 11.19 17.41 14.98
C GLY A 108 9.91 16.61 14.66
N VAL A 109 8.77 16.98 15.27
CA VAL A 109 7.48 16.40 14.87
C VAL A 109 7.08 16.95 13.51
N MET A 110 6.73 16.03 12.62
CA MET A 110 6.23 16.33 11.28
C MET A 110 4.75 15.96 11.18
N ARG A 111 4.03 16.71 10.40
CA ARG A 111 2.62 16.42 10.07
C ARG A 111 2.42 16.37 8.57
N ALA A 112 1.45 15.59 8.12
CA ALA A 112 0.97 15.59 6.75
C ALA A 112 -0.55 15.50 6.74
N LYS A 113 -1.17 16.13 5.76
CA LYS A 113 -2.62 16.03 5.59
C LYS A 113 -2.96 14.73 4.85
N VAL A 114 -3.83 13.93 5.45
CA VAL A 114 -4.44 12.76 4.80
C VAL A 114 -5.87 13.07 4.39
N GLU A 115 -6.41 12.34 3.42
CA GLU A 115 -7.82 12.52 3.01
C GLU A 115 -8.77 12.38 4.19
N SER A 116 -9.69 13.32 4.29
CA SER A 116 -10.70 13.34 5.34
C SER A 116 -11.56 12.07 5.31
N GLY A 117 -11.77 11.48 6.48
CA GLY A 117 -12.59 10.27 6.64
C GLY A 117 -11.87 8.94 6.41
N LYS A 118 -10.67 8.93 5.86
CA LYS A 118 -9.86 7.69 5.78
C LYS A 118 -9.19 7.41 7.13
N ARG A 119 -9.55 6.27 7.73
CA ARG A 119 -8.82 5.71 8.87
C ARG A 119 -7.81 4.69 8.34
N PHE A 120 -6.56 4.82 8.74
CA PHE A 120 -5.53 3.83 8.44
C PHE A 120 -5.05 3.19 9.75
N HIS A 121 -4.76 1.90 9.67
CA HIS A 121 -4.30 1.11 10.81
C HIS A 121 -2.81 0.77 10.71
N GLN A 122 -2.17 1.16 9.63
CA GLN A 122 -0.76 0.88 9.40
C GLN A 122 -0.09 2.09 8.77
N LEU A 123 1.08 2.43 9.28
CA LEU A 123 1.98 3.42 8.72
C LEU A 123 3.33 2.76 8.46
N TRP A 124 3.87 2.98 7.27
CA TRP A 124 5.19 2.51 6.88
C TRP A 124 6.07 3.71 6.59
N VAL A 125 7.27 3.73 7.16
CA VAL A 125 8.28 4.78 6.93
C VAL A 125 9.58 4.08 6.57
N ASP A 126 10.15 4.42 5.40
CA ASP A 126 11.36 3.80 4.87
C ASP A 126 11.27 2.27 4.77
N GLY A 127 10.12 1.77 4.36
CA GLY A 127 9.86 0.34 4.22
C GLY A 127 9.68 -0.42 5.54
N ALA A 128 9.70 0.26 6.68
CA ALA A 128 9.48 -0.34 8.00
C ALA A 128 8.12 0.06 8.57
N ARG A 129 7.34 -0.94 9.02
CA ARG A 129 6.06 -0.71 9.69
C ARG A 129 6.30 -0.02 11.03
N ARG A 130 5.60 1.07 11.27
CA ARG A 130 5.61 1.79 12.54
C ARG A 130 4.49 1.31 13.45
N GLN A 131 4.74 1.36 14.74
CA GLN A 131 3.72 1.10 15.75
C GLN A 131 2.88 2.37 15.94
N CYS A 132 1.56 2.20 16.10
CA CYS A 132 0.72 3.27 16.57
C CYS A 132 1.14 3.67 18.00
N ALA A 133 1.08 4.96 18.28
CA ALA A 133 1.24 5.44 19.65
C ALA A 133 0.22 4.71 20.57
N ARG A 134 0.69 4.23 21.69
CA ARG A 134 -0.13 3.50 22.67
C ARG A 134 0.37 3.77 24.08
N LEU A 135 -0.52 3.68 25.02
CA LEU A 135 -0.21 3.66 26.44
C LEU A 135 -0.75 2.36 27.08
N PRO A 136 0.03 1.74 27.93
CA PRO A 136 1.47 1.98 28.15
C PRO A 136 2.27 1.52 26.91
N GLU A 137 3.49 2.03 26.73
CA GLU A 137 4.35 1.62 25.60
C GLU A 137 4.56 0.11 25.58
N GLN A 138 4.67 -0.49 26.76
CA GLN A 138 4.83 -1.93 26.93
C GLN A 138 3.79 -2.46 27.92
N GLY A 139 3.26 -3.65 27.64
CA GLY A 139 2.27 -4.30 28.50
C GLY A 139 0.87 -3.69 28.32
N TYR A 140 0.07 -3.75 29.38
CA TYR A 140 -1.32 -3.33 29.43
C TYR A 140 -1.64 -2.70 30.77
N PHE A 141 -2.52 -1.72 30.80
CA PHE A 141 -3.16 -1.28 32.04
C PHE A 141 -4.07 -2.40 32.58
N ARG A 142 -4.20 -2.47 33.87
CA ARG A 142 -5.05 -3.48 34.54
C ARG A 142 -6.32 -2.85 35.00
N VAL A 143 -7.45 -3.54 34.75
CA VAL A 143 -8.73 -3.18 35.32
C VAL A 143 -8.65 -3.27 36.82
N LYS A 144 -8.99 -2.18 37.53
CA LYS A 144 -9.00 -2.12 39.01
C LYS A 144 -10.19 -2.90 39.56
N GLN A 145 -11.36 -2.74 38.95
CA GLN A 145 -12.58 -3.41 39.37
C GLN A 145 -13.61 -3.42 38.24
N LEU A 146 -14.29 -4.54 38.05
CA LEU A 146 -15.41 -4.66 37.10
C LEU A 146 -16.70 -4.06 37.72
N ARG A 147 -17.55 -3.53 36.82
CA ARG A 147 -18.91 -3.07 37.13
C ARG A 147 -19.89 -3.73 36.16
N GLU A 148 -21.18 -3.65 36.47
CA GLU A 148 -22.24 -4.14 35.58
C GLU A 148 -22.18 -3.54 34.16
N LYS A 149 -21.82 -2.24 34.06
CA LYS A 149 -21.61 -1.54 32.79
C LYS A 149 -20.28 -0.80 32.84
N GLY A 150 -19.19 -1.50 32.50
CA GLY A 150 -17.86 -0.92 32.43
C GLY A 150 -16.90 -1.40 33.49
N PHE A 151 -15.89 -0.61 33.77
CA PHE A 151 -14.86 -0.95 34.76
C PHE A 151 -14.24 0.33 35.37
N TYR A 152 -13.62 0.17 36.53
CA TYR A 152 -12.75 1.19 37.09
C TYR A 152 -11.30 0.94 36.66
N TYR A 153 -10.61 2.00 36.30
CA TYR A 153 -9.17 2.01 36.05
C TYR A 153 -8.43 2.63 37.24
N GLN A 154 -7.11 2.52 37.27
CA GLN A 154 -6.30 3.24 38.24
C GLN A 154 -6.13 4.68 37.78
N GLU A 155 -6.38 5.66 38.63
CA GLU A 155 -6.30 7.10 38.24
C GLU A 155 -4.94 7.49 37.69
N THR A 156 -3.86 6.89 38.20
CA THR A 156 -2.49 7.10 37.76
C THR A 156 -2.22 6.60 36.34
N ASP A 157 -3.02 5.67 35.82
CA ASP A 157 -2.79 5.08 34.49
C ASP A 157 -3.09 6.08 33.36
N LEU A 158 -3.96 7.04 33.62
CA LEU A 158 -4.41 8.05 32.65
C LEU A 158 -3.99 9.48 33.04
N GLU A 159 -3.06 9.60 34.01
CA GLU A 159 -2.56 10.88 34.47
C GLU A 159 -1.82 11.61 33.32
N GLY A 160 -2.13 12.88 33.10
CA GLY A 160 -1.55 13.69 32.03
C GLY A 160 -2.26 13.59 30.67
N LEU A 161 -3.29 12.75 30.53
CA LEU A 161 -4.10 12.69 29.31
C LEU A 161 -5.28 13.66 29.42
N SER A 162 -5.27 14.70 28.59
CA SER A 162 -6.27 15.78 28.65
C SER A 162 -7.44 15.63 27.65
N HIS A 163 -7.32 14.78 26.61
CA HIS A 163 -8.28 14.68 25.51
C HIS A 163 -8.81 13.27 25.28
N LEU A 164 -9.13 12.55 26.36
CA LEU A 164 -9.56 11.14 26.32
C LEU A 164 -10.82 10.86 25.48
N THR A 165 -11.66 11.87 25.28
CA THR A 165 -12.90 11.75 24.50
C THR A 165 -12.68 12.01 23.00
N GLU A 166 -11.63 12.72 22.64
CA GLU A 166 -11.32 13.13 21.25
C GLU A 166 -10.37 12.14 20.56
N ASP A 167 -9.44 11.56 21.32
CA ASP A 167 -8.36 10.71 20.78
C ASP A 167 -8.78 9.25 20.53
N GLY A 168 -9.95 8.86 20.96
CA GLY A 168 -10.46 7.50 20.79
C GLY A 168 -9.69 6.45 21.58
N LEU A 169 -10.24 5.99 22.68
CA LEU A 169 -9.66 4.92 23.50
C LEU A 169 -10.11 3.55 22.97
N LEU A 170 -9.17 2.68 22.65
CA LEU A 170 -9.43 1.28 22.34
C LEU A 170 -9.10 0.42 23.57
N PHE A 171 -10.12 -0.17 24.16
CA PHE A 171 -9.95 -1.17 25.21
C PHE A 171 -10.07 -2.57 24.59
N MET A 172 -9.06 -3.42 24.81
CA MET A 172 -9.16 -4.86 24.59
C MET A 172 -9.34 -5.53 25.93
N LEU A 173 -10.47 -6.20 26.10
CA LEU A 173 -10.79 -7.03 27.27
C LEU A 173 -10.40 -8.47 27.03
#